data_7227624aa1e049c879865c732dffb822
#
_entry.id   7227624aa1e049c879865c732dffb822
#
_cell.length_a   1.000
_cell.length_b   1.000
_cell.length_c   1.000
_cell.angle_alpha   90.00
_cell.angle_beta   90.00
_cell.angle_gamma   90.00
#
_symmetry.space_group_name_H-M   'P 1'
#
loop_
_entity.id
_entity.type
_entity.pdbx_description
1 polymer ?
#
loop_
_entity_poly.entity_id
_entity_poly.type
_entity_poly.pdbx_seq_one_letter_code
_entity_poly.pdbx_strand_id
1 'polypeptide(L)'
;LATLDDGNCIYLPAQSIVGTTDAAYYSVETYSYAIAASSSADWHVEGGELLSGQGTNTITVLWEIEPQGMISVTEMDSNCSSLTSTINITLSANNLPSNVSISRLWNETLLSAIRGDFARPTVHARNLFHTSVAMYDIWAIYNSDIATPYLIGDTVHGFSSTLEEFIPLESDEESIKKAISYAMYRLLLYRFQNSP
;
A
#
# COMPACT_ATOMS: atom_id res chain seq x y z
N LEU A 1 14.03 -17.31 28.70
CA LEU A 1 14.43 -17.61 30.09
C LEU A 1 13.16 -18.13 30.77
N ALA A 2 13.06 -19.46 30.95
CA ALA A 2 12.01 -20.05 31.76
C ALA A 2 12.15 -19.50 33.19
N THR A 3 11.27 -18.60 33.56
CA THR A 3 11.01 -18.29 34.96
C THR A 3 10.32 -19.51 35.57
N LEU A 4 10.69 -19.87 36.79
CA LEU A 4 10.08 -20.98 37.53
C LEU A 4 8.56 -20.87 37.41
N ASP A 5 7.94 -21.89 36.82
CA ASP A 5 6.49 -22.08 36.82
C ASP A 5 6.05 -22.24 38.29
N ASP A 6 5.34 -21.24 38.81
CA ASP A 6 4.78 -21.25 40.15
C ASP A 6 3.48 -22.09 40.26
N GLY A 7 3.13 -22.80 39.18
CA GLY A 7 1.93 -23.65 39.07
C GLY A 7 0.64 -22.88 38.85
N ASN A 8 0.68 -21.56 38.65
CA ASN A 8 -0.50 -20.71 38.41
C ASN A 8 -0.75 -20.42 36.93
N CYS A 9 0.23 -20.73 36.07
CA CYS A 9 0.07 -20.54 34.62
C CYS A 9 -0.60 -21.77 33.99
N ILE A 10 -1.87 -21.65 33.59
CA ILE A 10 -2.48 -22.58 32.66
C ILE A 10 -1.94 -22.24 31.28
N TYR A 11 -1.13 -23.14 30.71
CA TYR A 11 -0.55 -22.94 29.40
C TYR A 11 -1.63 -22.69 28.32
N LEU A 12 -1.63 -21.50 27.72
CA LEU A 12 -2.56 -21.15 26.64
C LEU A 12 -2.06 -21.79 25.34
N PRO A 13 -2.77 -22.73 24.73
CA PRO A 13 -2.37 -23.33 23.47
C PRO A 13 -2.47 -22.27 22.35
N ALA A 14 -1.41 -22.10 21.57
CA ALA A 14 -1.45 -21.24 20.40
C ALA A 14 -2.53 -21.74 19.41
N GLN A 15 -3.40 -20.85 18.99
CA GLN A 15 -4.45 -21.10 17.99
C GLN A 15 -4.00 -20.60 16.62
N SER A 16 -4.72 -20.95 15.56
CA SER A 16 -4.45 -20.42 14.23
C SER A 16 -5.18 -19.09 14.01
N ILE A 17 -4.50 -18.16 13.35
CA ILE A 17 -5.11 -16.94 12.84
C ILE A 17 -6.00 -17.33 11.65
N VAL A 18 -7.22 -16.84 11.60
CA VAL A 18 -8.18 -17.08 10.54
C VAL A 18 -8.40 -15.80 9.76
N GLY A 19 -8.22 -15.83 8.46
CA GLY A 19 -8.36 -14.72 7.51
C GLY A 19 -7.78 -15.08 6.16
N THR A 20 -7.82 -14.15 5.19
CA THR A 20 -7.23 -14.36 3.87
C THR A 20 -5.71 -14.40 3.95
N THR A 21 -5.08 -15.26 3.13
CA THR A 21 -3.63 -15.29 2.92
C THR A 21 -3.20 -14.54 1.66
N ASP A 22 -4.18 -14.08 0.87
CA ASP A 22 -3.98 -13.31 -0.36
C ASP A 22 -4.86 -12.07 -0.29
N ALA A 23 -4.24 -10.91 -0.22
CA ALA A 23 -4.93 -9.63 -0.14
C ALA A 23 -4.47 -8.67 -1.24
N ALA A 24 -5.34 -7.74 -1.59
CA ALA A 24 -4.99 -6.67 -2.53
C ALA A 24 -4.31 -5.52 -1.79
N TYR A 25 -3.48 -4.76 -2.49
CA TYR A 25 -3.04 -3.45 -2.00
C TYR A 25 -4.25 -2.57 -1.69
N TYR A 26 -4.23 -1.88 -0.57
CA TYR A 26 -5.31 -1.02 -0.06
C TYR A 26 -6.64 -1.73 0.23
N SER A 27 -6.68 -3.07 0.24
CA SER A 27 -7.84 -3.76 0.77
C SER A 27 -7.88 -3.65 2.30
N VAL A 28 -9.10 -3.70 2.82
CA VAL A 28 -9.37 -3.77 4.26
C VAL A 28 -9.85 -5.17 4.56
N GLU A 29 -9.04 -5.92 5.31
CA GLU A 29 -9.29 -7.31 5.61
C GLU A 29 -9.50 -7.52 7.11
N THR A 30 -10.25 -8.57 7.44
CA THR A 30 -10.54 -8.93 8.83
C THR A 30 -9.89 -10.25 9.17
N TYR A 31 -9.22 -10.28 10.33
CA TYR A 31 -8.55 -11.47 10.87
C TYR A 31 -9.06 -11.75 12.26
N SER A 32 -9.19 -13.03 12.59
CA SER A 32 -9.66 -13.48 13.90
C SER A 32 -8.76 -14.54 14.49
N TYR A 33 -8.76 -14.60 15.82
CA TYR A 33 -8.03 -15.55 16.63
C TYR A 33 -8.91 -15.97 17.82
N ALA A 34 -8.99 -17.25 18.08
CA ALA A 34 -9.80 -17.74 19.20
C ALA A 34 -9.06 -17.51 20.53
N ILE A 35 -9.57 -16.60 21.37
CA ILE A 35 -9.06 -16.32 22.71
C ILE A 35 -9.96 -16.88 23.80
N ALA A 36 -9.40 -17.18 24.96
CA ALA A 36 -10.17 -17.54 26.14
C ALA A 36 -10.97 -16.35 26.69
N ALA A 37 -12.03 -16.60 27.42
CA ALA A 37 -12.98 -15.57 27.88
C ALA A 37 -12.37 -14.44 28.75
N SER A 38 -11.25 -14.71 29.42
CA SER A 38 -10.53 -13.78 30.30
C SER A 38 -9.23 -13.24 29.70
N SER A 39 -8.93 -13.63 28.45
CA SER A 39 -7.69 -13.26 27.75
C SER A 39 -7.87 -12.06 26.83
N SER A 40 -6.76 -11.42 26.49
CA SER A 40 -6.65 -10.41 25.45
C SER A 40 -5.67 -10.87 24.37
N ALA A 41 -5.82 -10.37 23.15
CA ALA A 41 -4.91 -10.66 22.05
C ALA A 41 -4.00 -9.45 21.77
N ASP A 42 -2.70 -9.64 21.88
CA ASP A 42 -1.73 -8.65 21.45
C ASP A 42 -1.35 -8.91 20.00
N TRP A 43 -1.82 -8.02 19.12
CA TRP A 43 -1.65 -8.12 17.68
C TRP A 43 -0.53 -7.23 17.18
N HIS A 44 0.25 -7.76 16.26
CA HIS A 44 1.26 -7.01 15.52
C HIS A 44 1.09 -7.24 14.02
N VAL A 45 1.17 -6.17 13.24
CA VAL A 45 0.98 -6.18 11.78
C VAL A 45 2.21 -5.57 11.12
N GLU A 46 2.74 -6.25 10.10
CA GLU A 46 3.78 -5.75 9.21
C GLU A 46 3.24 -5.67 7.78
N GLY A 47 3.62 -4.63 7.03
CA GLY A 47 3.14 -4.40 5.66
C GLY A 47 1.71 -3.87 5.55
N GLY A 48 1.12 -3.43 6.67
CA GLY A 48 -0.21 -2.85 6.74
C GLY A 48 -0.44 -2.05 8.01
N GLU A 49 -1.58 -1.38 8.08
CA GLU A 49 -2.02 -0.59 9.23
C GLU A 49 -3.13 -1.32 10.00
N LEU A 50 -2.96 -1.48 11.30
CA LEU A 50 -4.00 -2.00 12.19
C LEU A 50 -5.05 -0.90 12.43
N LEU A 51 -6.20 -0.98 11.79
CA LEU A 51 -7.27 0.02 11.90
C LEU A 51 -8.05 -0.10 13.20
N SER A 52 -8.29 -1.34 13.67
CA SER A 52 -9.09 -1.59 14.88
C SER A 52 -8.88 -3.00 15.42
N GLY A 53 -9.30 -3.23 16.66
CA GLY A 53 -9.41 -4.56 17.25
C GLY A 53 -8.24 -4.98 18.14
N GLN A 54 -7.25 -4.12 18.41
CA GLN A 54 -6.18 -4.42 19.37
C GLN A 54 -6.76 -4.82 20.72
N GLY A 55 -6.26 -5.90 21.30
CA GLY A 55 -6.74 -6.47 22.56
C GLY A 55 -7.95 -7.40 22.43
N THR A 56 -8.56 -7.52 21.25
CA THR A 56 -9.75 -8.34 21.00
C THR A 56 -9.43 -9.58 20.15
N ASN A 57 -10.42 -10.46 20.01
CA ASN A 57 -10.32 -11.65 19.18
C ASN A 57 -10.39 -11.41 17.66
N THR A 58 -10.59 -10.16 17.23
CA THR A 58 -10.77 -9.82 15.81
C THR A 58 -10.17 -8.46 15.52
N ILE A 59 -9.38 -8.37 14.45
CA ILE A 59 -8.76 -7.13 13.98
C ILE A 59 -9.19 -6.82 12.55
N THR A 60 -9.10 -5.53 12.21
CA THR A 60 -9.24 -5.03 10.85
C THR A 60 -7.94 -4.37 10.43
N VAL A 61 -7.40 -4.77 9.29
CA VAL A 61 -6.11 -4.33 8.75
C VAL A 61 -6.31 -3.71 7.38
N LEU A 62 -5.73 -2.53 7.17
CA LEU A 62 -5.55 -1.93 5.84
C LEU A 62 -4.17 -2.33 5.32
N TRP A 63 -4.12 -3.05 4.20
CA TRP A 63 -2.86 -3.46 3.59
C TRP A 63 -2.25 -2.33 2.76
N GLU A 64 -0.93 -2.16 2.86
CA GLU A 64 -0.15 -1.19 2.08
C GLU A 64 0.48 -1.81 0.82
N ILE A 65 1.26 -1.01 0.06
CA ILE A 65 2.04 -1.52 -1.08
C ILE A 65 3.35 -2.09 -0.56
N GLU A 66 3.30 -3.36 -0.17
CA GLU A 66 4.46 -4.16 0.19
C GLU A 66 4.33 -5.54 -0.47
N PRO A 67 5.43 -6.24 -0.79
CA PRO A 67 5.33 -7.54 -1.44
C PRO A 67 4.71 -8.62 -0.55
N GLN A 68 4.82 -8.45 0.75
CA GLN A 68 4.29 -9.38 1.76
C GLN A 68 3.85 -8.63 3.00
N GLY A 69 2.77 -9.09 3.60
CA GLY A 69 2.33 -8.72 4.92
C GLY A 69 2.53 -9.86 5.92
N MET A 70 2.61 -9.54 7.20
CA MET A 70 2.62 -10.51 8.28
C MET A 70 1.71 -10.05 9.41
N ILE A 71 0.96 -10.97 9.97
CA ILE A 71 0.22 -10.75 11.20
C ILE A 71 0.73 -11.75 12.23
N SER A 72 1.03 -11.25 13.41
CA SER A 72 1.32 -12.08 14.56
C SER A 72 0.39 -11.72 15.73
N VAL A 73 0.09 -12.71 16.55
CA VAL A 73 -0.76 -12.56 17.73
C VAL A 73 -0.22 -13.39 18.88
N THR A 74 -0.23 -12.79 20.06
CA THR A 74 0.06 -13.47 21.34
C THR A 74 -1.15 -13.29 22.25
N GLU A 75 -1.73 -14.37 22.69
CA GLU A 75 -2.82 -14.35 23.68
C GLU A 75 -2.21 -14.14 25.07
N MET A 76 -2.79 -13.23 25.85
CA MET A 76 -2.36 -12.91 27.21
C MET A 76 -3.55 -12.90 28.16
N ASP A 77 -3.40 -13.55 29.29
CA ASP A 77 -4.23 -13.33 30.46
C ASP A 77 -3.43 -12.63 31.58
N SER A 78 -4.01 -12.50 32.79
CA SER A 78 -3.36 -11.78 33.90
C SER A 78 -2.01 -12.37 34.32
N ASN A 79 -1.72 -13.62 34.01
CA ASN A 79 -0.56 -14.37 34.52
C ASN A 79 0.25 -15.08 33.43
N CYS A 80 -0.32 -15.30 32.25
CA CYS A 80 0.24 -16.17 31.22
C CYS A 80 0.16 -15.56 29.82
N SER A 81 1.05 -15.99 28.95
CA SER A 81 0.99 -15.72 27.52
C SER A 81 1.08 -17.01 26.72
N SER A 82 0.38 -17.06 25.57
CA SER A 82 0.55 -18.14 24.59
C SER A 82 1.89 -18.02 23.86
N LEU A 83 2.23 -19.03 23.07
CA LEU A 83 3.20 -18.86 21.99
C LEU A 83 2.61 -17.93 20.94
N THR A 84 3.44 -17.12 20.29
CA THR A 84 3.02 -16.25 19.20
C THR A 84 2.61 -17.08 17.99
N SER A 85 1.41 -16.84 17.49
CA SER A 85 0.92 -17.36 16.21
C SER A 85 1.17 -16.35 15.10
N THR A 86 1.55 -16.82 13.92
CA THR A 86 1.90 -15.96 12.78
C THR A 86 1.21 -16.45 11.52
N ILE A 87 0.80 -15.51 10.64
CA ILE A 87 0.33 -15.78 9.28
C ILE A 87 0.98 -14.81 8.31
N ASN A 88 1.47 -15.31 7.18
CA ASN A 88 2.00 -14.49 6.10
C ASN A 88 0.92 -14.21 5.07
N ILE A 89 0.88 -12.98 4.57
CA ILE A 89 -0.10 -12.51 3.60
C ILE A 89 0.63 -12.13 2.31
N THR A 90 0.24 -12.73 1.19
CA THR A 90 0.71 -12.32 -0.14
C THR A 90 -0.07 -11.08 -0.56
N LEU A 91 0.62 -9.98 -0.82
CA LEU A 91 0.01 -8.74 -1.26
C LEU A 91 0.20 -8.55 -2.76
N SER A 92 -0.85 -8.18 -3.47
CA SER A 92 -0.79 -8.03 -4.92
C SER A 92 -1.69 -6.92 -5.45
N ALA A 93 -1.37 -6.44 -6.66
CA ALA A 93 -2.20 -5.49 -7.40
C ALA A 93 -3.38 -6.15 -8.15
N ASN A 94 -3.46 -7.48 -8.17
CA ASN A 94 -4.39 -8.20 -9.05
C ASN A 94 -5.88 -8.03 -8.69
N ASN A 95 -6.18 -7.57 -7.47
CA ASN A 95 -7.54 -7.37 -6.97
C ASN A 95 -7.66 -6.02 -6.25
N LEU A 96 -7.17 -4.94 -6.85
CA LEU A 96 -7.33 -3.61 -6.26
C LEU A 96 -8.81 -3.31 -5.97
N PRO A 97 -9.14 -2.78 -4.79
CA PRO A 97 -10.50 -2.33 -4.51
C PRO A 97 -10.95 -1.34 -5.57
N SER A 98 -12.20 -1.48 -6.04
CA SER A 98 -12.76 -0.65 -7.13
C SER A 98 -12.80 0.86 -6.80
N ASN A 99 -12.62 1.22 -5.54
CA ASN A 99 -12.58 2.61 -5.07
C ASN A 99 -11.18 3.23 -5.04
N VAL A 100 -10.12 2.47 -5.39
CA VAL A 100 -8.76 3.00 -5.47
C VAL A 100 -8.49 3.53 -6.86
N SER A 101 -8.24 4.83 -6.98
CA SER A 101 -7.86 5.43 -8.26
C SER A 101 -6.44 5.06 -8.64
N ILE A 102 -6.19 4.98 -9.96
CA ILE A 102 -4.83 4.73 -10.49
C ILE A 102 -3.82 5.78 -10.03
N SER A 103 -4.26 7.01 -9.85
CA SER A 103 -3.41 8.11 -9.37
C SER A 103 -3.00 7.90 -7.91
N ARG A 104 -3.91 7.40 -7.06
CA ARG A 104 -3.57 7.06 -5.67
C ARG A 104 -2.54 5.94 -5.62
N LEU A 105 -2.75 4.87 -6.40
CA LEU A 105 -1.81 3.74 -6.47
C LEU A 105 -0.39 4.21 -6.83
N TRP A 106 -0.26 5.02 -7.87
CA TRP A 106 1.05 5.51 -8.30
C TRP A 106 1.67 6.52 -7.34
N ASN A 107 0.86 7.33 -6.64
CA ASN A 107 1.36 8.21 -5.58
C ASN A 107 1.93 7.42 -4.40
N GLU A 108 1.28 6.34 -3.97
CA GLU A 108 1.82 5.48 -2.91
C GLU A 108 3.09 4.74 -3.36
N THR A 109 3.11 4.24 -4.61
CA THR A 109 4.34 3.66 -5.19
C THR A 109 5.50 4.67 -5.19
N LEU A 110 5.23 5.94 -5.54
CA LEU A 110 6.21 7.02 -5.45
C LEU A 110 6.65 7.28 -4.01
N LEU A 111 5.73 7.31 -3.05
CA LEU A 111 6.06 7.50 -1.63
C LEU A 111 6.90 6.35 -1.08
N SER A 112 6.60 5.11 -1.47
CA SER A 112 7.42 3.95 -1.15
C SER A 112 8.85 4.09 -1.69
N ALA A 113 8.99 4.48 -2.98
CA ALA A 113 10.29 4.75 -3.57
C ALA A 113 11.06 5.89 -2.87
N ILE A 114 10.36 6.95 -2.42
CA ILE A 114 10.95 8.04 -1.66
C ILE A 114 11.45 7.58 -0.28
N ARG A 115 10.71 6.71 0.41
CA ARG A 115 11.12 6.15 1.71
C ARG A 115 12.40 5.31 1.61
N GLY A 116 12.58 4.60 0.48
CA GLY A 116 13.79 3.82 0.18
C GLY A 116 14.95 4.63 -0.40
N ASP A 117 14.78 5.93 -0.71
CA ASP A 117 15.82 6.76 -1.32
C ASP A 117 16.60 7.57 -0.26
N PHE A 118 17.71 8.17 -0.68
CA PHE A 118 18.45 9.13 0.15
C PHE A 118 17.58 10.34 0.53
N ALA A 119 17.75 10.87 1.74
CA ALA A 119 17.01 12.03 2.24
C ALA A 119 17.34 13.32 1.43
N ARG A 120 16.59 13.56 0.36
CA ARG A 120 16.75 14.71 -0.56
C ARG A 120 15.42 15.47 -0.75
N PRO A 121 14.95 16.25 0.25
CA PRO A 121 13.60 16.82 0.27
C PRO A 121 13.26 17.63 -1.00
N THR A 122 14.17 18.43 -1.52
CA THR A 122 13.95 19.23 -2.74
C THR A 122 13.84 18.38 -4.00
N VAL A 123 14.56 17.26 -4.08
CA VAL A 123 14.45 16.28 -5.17
C VAL A 123 13.11 15.56 -5.08
N HIS A 124 12.69 15.13 -3.87
CA HIS A 124 11.41 14.47 -3.65
C HIS A 124 10.24 15.39 -3.96
N ALA A 125 10.28 16.66 -3.57
CA ALA A 125 9.27 17.65 -3.96
C ALA A 125 9.14 17.78 -5.48
N ARG A 126 10.27 17.77 -6.19
CA ARG A 126 10.28 17.76 -7.67
C ARG A 126 9.70 16.47 -8.24
N ASN A 127 10.02 15.34 -7.65
CA ASN A 127 9.48 14.05 -8.09
C ASN A 127 7.96 14.02 -7.94
N LEU A 128 7.42 14.47 -6.79
CA LEU A 128 5.97 14.61 -6.57
C LEU A 128 5.31 15.52 -7.60
N PHE A 129 5.92 16.67 -7.91
CA PHE A 129 5.40 17.58 -8.93
C PHE A 129 5.38 16.95 -10.33
N HIS A 130 6.50 16.36 -10.76
CA HIS A 130 6.60 15.78 -12.11
C HIS A 130 5.66 14.60 -12.31
N THR A 131 5.47 13.75 -11.31
CA THR A 131 4.53 12.63 -11.39
C THR A 131 3.09 13.09 -11.43
N SER A 132 2.74 14.11 -10.64
CA SER A 132 1.39 14.70 -10.67
C SER A 132 1.07 15.33 -12.03
N VAL A 133 2.02 16.08 -12.60
CA VAL A 133 1.87 16.68 -13.95
C VAL A 133 1.74 15.58 -15.00
N ALA A 134 2.57 14.55 -14.96
CA ALA A 134 2.51 13.46 -15.95
C ALA A 134 1.14 12.73 -15.91
N MET A 135 0.61 12.44 -14.73
CA MET A 135 -0.71 11.82 -14.60
C MET A 135 -1.83 12.74 -15.10
N TYR A 136 -1.76 14.03 -14.74
CA TYR A 136 -2.74 15.02 -15.17
C TYR A 136 -2.71 15.21 -16.69
N ASP A 137 -1.54 15.39 -17.29
CA ASP A 137 -1.42 15.63 -18.73
C ASP A 137 -1.94 14.46 -19.55
N ILE A 138 -1.66 13.22 -19.13
CA ILE A 138 -2.23 12.04 -19.78
C ILE A 138 -3.75 12.04 -19.65
N TRP A 139 -4.27 12.25 -18.45
CA TRP A 139 -5.72 12.32 -18.23
C TRP A 139 -6.36 13.42 -19.09
N ALA A 140 -5.75 14.59 -19.19
CA ALA A 140 -6.23 15.72 -19.99
C ALA A 140 -6.25 15.42 -21.50
N ILE A 141 -5.24 14.69 -22.01
CA ILE A 141 -5.21 14.26 -23.43
C ILE A 141 -6.41 13.36 -23.76
N TYR A 142 -6.78 12.45 -22.86
CA TYR A 142 -7.93 11.57 -23.04
C TYR A 142 -9.28 12.26 -22.78
N ASN A 143 -9.28 13.45 -22.18
CA ASN A 143 -10.45 14.24 -21.83
C ASN A 143 -10.35 15.65 -22.43
N SER A 144 -9.91 15.76 -23.68
CA SER A 144 -9.59 17.02 -24.36
C SER A 144 -10.77 17.97 -24.56
N ASP A 145 -12.00 17.49 -24.39
CA ASP A 145 -13.24 18.27 -24.39
C ASP A 145 -13.45 19.09 -23.09
N ILE A 146 -12.86 18.68 -21.99
CA ILE A 146 -13.04 19.31 -20.67
C ILE A 146 -11.73 19.78 -20.01
N ALA A 147 -10.56 19.39 -20.53
CA ALA A 147 -9.27 19.72 -19.96
C ALA A 147 -8.20 19.93 -21.03
N THR A 148 -7.20 20.75 -20.71
CA THR A 148 -5.97 20.92 -21.50
C THR A 148 -4.77 20.43 -20.68
N PRO A 149 -3.79 19.75 -21.30
CA PRO A 149 -2.55 19.39 -20.63
C PRO A 149 -1.83 20.63 -20.08
N TYR A 150 -1.11 20.45 -18.99
CA TYR A 150 -0.35 21.52 -18.36
C TYR A 150 1.00 21.78 -19.07
N LEU A 151 1.71 20.71 -19.43
CA LEU A 151 3.05 20.80 -20.03
C LEU A 151 3.10 20.33 -21.47
N ILE A 152 2.38 19.27 -21.81
CA ILE A 152 2.40 18.67 -23.14
C ILE A 152 1.72 19.59 -24.15
N GLY A 153 2.43 19.99 -25.20
CA GLY A 153 1.94 20.87 -26.24
C GLY A 153 1.98 22.35 -25.91
N ASP A 154 2.52 22.73 -24.75
CA ASP A 154 2.60 24.13 -24.28
C ASP A 154 4.03 24.57 -23.97
N THR A 155 4.20 25.85 -23.70
CA THR A 155 5.46 26.45 -23.23
C THR A 155 5.28 26.93 -21.81
N VAL A 156 5.90 26.23 -20.86
CA VAL A 156 5.87 26.53 -19.43
C VAL A 156 7.23 27.00 -18.97
N HIS A 157 7.31 28.23 -18.42
CA HIS A 157 8.56 28.85 -17.96
C HIS A 157 9.70 28.84 -18.99
N GLY A 158 9.39 28.99 -20.28
CA GLY A 158 10.35 28.99 -21.38
C GLY A 158 10.79 27.61 -21.84
N PHE A 159 10.24 26.54 -21.28
CA PHE A 159 10.42 25.18 -21.74
C PHE A 159 9.23 24.78 -22.61
N SER A 160 9.50 24.44 -23.88
CA SER A 160 8.47 24.00 -24.81
C SER A 160 8.50 22.47 -24.95
N SER A 161 7.35 21.87 -24.83
CA SER A 161 7.12 20.46 -25.12
C SER A 161 6.27 20.37 -26.40
N THR A 162 6.85 19.85 -27.48
CA THR A 162 6.08 19.53 -28.69
C THR A 162 5.55 18.10 -28.56
N LEU A 163 4.24 17.95 -28.57
CA LEU A 163 3.61 16.68 -28.83
C LEU A 163 3.14 16.71 -30.29
N GLU A 164 3.55 15.73 -31.09
CA GLU A 164 2.85 15.46 -32.36
C GLU A 164 1.41 15.10 -32.00
N GLU A 165 0.48 15.50 -32.82
CA GLU A 165 -0.97 15.35 -32.60
C GLU A 165 -1.29 13.90 -32.26
N PHE A 166 -1.44 13.61 -30.95
CA PHE A 166 -1.75 12.29 -30.44
C PHE A 166 -3.26 12.19 -30.21
N ILE A 167 -3.91 11.38 -31.01
CA ILE A 167 -5.33 11.05 -30.83
C ILE A 167 -5.40 9.64 -30.25
N PRO A 168 -5.93 9.47 -29.02
CA PRO A 168 -6.14 8.15 -28.46
C PRO A 168 -7.05 7.30 -29.36
N LEU A 169 -6.65 6.06 -29.64
CA LEU A 169 -7.48 5.12 -30.39
C LEU A 169 -8.70 4.66 -29.58
N GLU A 170 -8.53 4.59 -28.27
CA GLU A 170 -9.55 4.23 -27.30
C GLU A 170 -9.49 5.23 -26.16
N SER A 171 -10.64 5.67 -25.65
CA SER A 171 -10.73 6.68 -24.58
C SER A 171 -11.51 6.17 -23.36
N ASP A 172 -11.59 4.85 -23.19
CA ASP A 172 -12.20 4.24 -22.02
C ASP A 172 -11.29 4.37 -20.77
N GLU A 173 -11.87 4.13 -19.60
CA GLU A 173 -11.19 4.27 -18.32
C GLU A 173 -9.96 3.33 -18.20
N GLU A 174 -10.01 2.14 -18.78
CA GLU A 174 -8.91 1.18 -18.74
C GLU A 174 -7.73 1.63 -19.61
N SER A 175 -7.99 2.24 -20.77
CA SER A 175 -6.96 2.82 -21.63
C SER A 175 -6.26 4.00 -20.95
N ILE A 176 -7.00 4.85 -20.22
CA ILE A 176 -6.45 5.95 -19.42
C ILE A 176 -5.56 5.38 -18.29
N LYS A 177 -6.05 4.41 -17.53
CA LYS A 177 -5.28 3.75 -16.45
C LYS A 177 -4.00 3.13 -16.97
N LYS A 178 -4.05 2.46 -18.12
CA LYS A 178 -2.90 1.85 -18.78
C LYS A 178 -1.87 2.89 -19.21
N ALA A 179 -2.31 3.99 -19.83
CA ALA A 179 -1.43 5.07 -20.26
C ALA A 179 -0.73 5.75 -19.07
N ILE A 180 -1.48 6.08 -18.01
CA ILE A 180 -0.94 6.62 -16.76
C ILE A 180 0.07 5.64 -16.17
N SER A 181 -0.26 4.35 -16.08
CA SER A 181 0.64 3.35 -15.50
C SER A 181 1.94 3.21 -16.28
N TYR A 182 1.88 3.23 -17.60
CA TYR A 182 3.09 3.16 -18.42
C TYR A 182 4.00 4.37 -18.22
N ALA A 183 3.44 5.57 -18.19
CA ALA A 183 4.21 6.79 -17.97
C ALA A 183 4.83 6.83 -16.57
N MET A 184 4.05 6.50 -15.54
CA MET A 184 4.52 6.46 -14.16
C MET A 184 5.62 5.43 -13.95
N TYR A 185 5.46 4.23 -14.50
CA TYR A 185 6.49 3.20 -14.47
C TYR A 185 7.81 3.70 -15.07
N ARG A 186 7.77 4.30 -16.27
CA ARG A 186 8.96 4.85 -16.94
C ARG A 186 9.60 5.98 -16.15
N LEU A 187 8.77 6.88 -15.61
CA LEU A 187 9.26 8.04 -14.85
C LEU A 187 9.91 7.61 -13.52
N LEU A 188 9.31 6.69 -12.79
CA LEU A 188 9.87 6.19 -11.52
C LEU A 188 11.15 5.39 -11.74
N LEU A 189 11.21 4.51 -12.74
CA LEU A 189 12.46 3.81 -13.09
C LEU A 189 13.61 4.79 -13.38
N TYR A 190 13.33 5.85 -14.14
CA TYR A 190 14.36 6.86 -14.44
C TYR A 190 14.77 7.65 -13.20
N ARG A 191 13.81 8.03 -12.34
CA ARG A 191 14.07 8.88 -11.18
C ARG A 191 14.78 8.17 -10.04
N PHE A 192 14.51 6.89 -9.85
CA PHE A 192 15.03 6.09 -8.74
C PHE A 192 16.05 5.03 -9.16
N GLN A 193 16.58 5.10 -10.40
CA GLN A 193 17.56 4.14 -10.92
C GLN A 193 18.86 4.03 -10.11
N ASN A 194 19.17 5.03 -9.28
CA ASN A 194 20.38 5.07 -8.44
C ASN A 194 20.03 5.11 -6.94
N SER A 195 18.81 4.75 -6.57
CA SER A 195 18.43 4.58 -5.16
C SER A 195 19.08 3.34 -4.58
N PRO A 196 19.40 3.31 -3.28
CA PRO A 196 20.07 2.18 -2.63
C PRO A 196 19.22 0.90 -2.68
#